data_8fa3e63e37937e445c4aab48e40ba84f
#
_entry.id   8fa3e63e37937e445c4aab48e40ba84f
#
_cell.length_a   1.000
_cell.length_b   1.000
_cell.length_c   1.000
_cell.angle_alpha   90.00
_cell.angle_beta   90.00
_cell.angle_gamma   90.00
#
_symmetry.space_group_name_H-M   'P 1'
#
loop_
_entity.id
_entity.type
_entity.pdbx_description
1 polymer ?
#
loop_
_entity_poly.entity_id
_entity_poly.type
_entity_poly.pdbx_seq_one_letter_code
_entity_poly.pdbx_strand_id
1 'polypeptide(L)'
;DYALKHKLEFYNIRENTGFLRNMIVRNNKKGDVMLTIVFAYMDETIAPMLDAISKEFPEITSLYYVINSKLNDSISDLECTLYKGDDAIWETMGNLKFKIGPKSFYQTNSDQAHRLYSVAKEFAALTGNEIVYDLYTGTGTIAQFVSDKAAKVIGIEYVKEAIDDAWVNAEANKIHNCTFFAGDMKDILTSEFIAEHGKPEVMIIDPPRAGMHPDVVKVILEAAPERIVYVSCNPASQARDLAMMSDKYEITAVQPVDMFPHTMHVENVCALRLRTEEEIRRRAEIKAENENNK
;
A
#
# COMPACT_ATOMS: atom_id res chain seq x y z
N ASP A 1 20.14 -9.05 -26.88
CA ASP A 1 20.53 -9.62 -28.21
C ASP A 1 19.52 -9.25 -29.29
N TYR A 2 18.20 -9.49 -29.09
CA TYR A 2 17.17 -9.16 -30.07
C TYR A 2 17.23 -7.68 -30.52
N ALA A 3 17.21 -6.74 -29.56
CA ALA A 3 17.26 -5.32 -29.84
C ALA A 3 18.49 -4.91 -30.65
N LEU A 4 19.68 -5.42 -30.29
CA LEU A 4 20.92 -5.16 -31.02
C LEU A 4 20.88 -5.72 -32.43
N LYS A 5 20.41 -6.95 -32.61
CA LYS A 5 20.29 -7.61 -33.91
C LYS A 5 19.34 -6.86 -34.85
N HIS A 6 18.24 -6.31 -34.31
CA HIS A 6 17.22 -5.57 -35.06
C HIS A 6 17.46 -4.06 -35.06
N LYS A 7 18.58 -3.58 -34.46
CA LYS A 7 18.97 -2.16 -34.40
C LYS A 7 17.90 -1.29 -33.74
N LEU A 8 17.20 -1.81 -32.72
CA LEU A 8 16.24 -1.04 -31.95
C LEU A 8 16.98 -0.10 -31.02
N GLU A 9 16.56 1.16 -30.98
CA GLU A 9 17.18 2.20 -30.19
C GLU A 9 16.82 2.08 -28.71
N PHE A 10 17.83 2.09 -27.83
CA PHE A 10 17.62 2.22 -26.39
C PHE A 10 17.34 3.69 -26.03
N TYR A 11 16.44 3.90 -25.08
CA TYR A 11 16.04 5.23 -24.67
C TYR A 11 17.17 5.98 -23.96
N ASN A 12 17.45 7.19 -24.43
CA ASN A 12 18.40 8.10 -23.80
C ASN A 12 17.62 9.09 -22.92
N ILE A 13 17.74 8.92 -21.58
CA ILE A 13 17.04 9.75 -20.58
C ILE A 13 17.44 11.24 -20.68
N ARG A 14 18.68 11.55 -21.08
CA ARG A 14 19.16 12.93 -21.14
C ARG A 14 18.59 13.69 -22.34
N GLU A 15 18.44 12.98 -23.44
CA GLU A 15 17.97 13.55 -24.71
C GLU A 15 16.48 13.30 -24.94
N ASN A 16 15.87 12.43 -24.12
CA ASN A 16 14.50 11.98 -24.27
C ASN A 16 14.20 11.40 -25.66
N THR A 17 15.14 10.61 -26.18
CA THR A 17 15.06 9.98 -27.50
C THR A 17 15.28 8.47 -27.40
N GLY A 18 14.85 7.72 -28.40
CA GLY A 18 14.94 6.27 -28.45
C GLY A 18 13.62 5.57 -28.23
N PHE A 19 13.60 4.26 -28.45
CA PHE A 19 12.38 3.43 -28.50
C PHE A 19 12.17 2.58 -27.25
N LEU A 20 13.19 1.82 -26.84
CA LEU A 20 13.13 0.90 -25.71
C LEU A 20 13.39 1.64 -24.41
N ARG A 21 12.37 1.86 -23.59
CA ARG A 21 12.51 2.63 -22.34
C ARG A 21 12.89 1.76 -21.15
N ASN A 22 11.95 1.01 -20.63
CA ASN A 22 12.12 0.24 -19.41
C ASN A 22 11.63 -1.20 -19.58
N MET A 23 12.13 -2.06 -18.73
CA MET A 23 11.64 -3.42 -18.54
C MET A 23 11.35 -3.61 -17.05
N ILE A 24 10.11 -3.98 -16.72
CA ILE A 24 9.67 -4.24 -15.36
C ILE A 24 9.41 -5.73 -15.24
N VAL A 25 10.13 -6.38 -14.33
CA VAL A 25 9.96 -7.81 -14.03
C VAL A 25 9.36 -7.93 -12.65
N ARG A 26 8.28 -8.69 -12.54
CA ARG A 26 7.68 -9.09 -11.27
C ARG A 26 7.65 -10.61 -11.22
N ASN A 27 7.94 -11.17 -10.07
CA ASN A 27 7.83 -12.62 -9.86
C ASN A 27 7.25 -12.88 -8.48
N ASN A 28 6.63 -14.05 -8.33
CA ASN A 28 6.10 -14.53 -7.07
C ASN A 28 6.90 -15.76 -6.58
N LYS A 29 6.58 -16.24 -5.37
CA LYS A 29 7.22 -17.42 -4.78
C LYS A 29 6.96 -18.72 -5.53
N LYS A 30 5.92 -18.78 -6.36
CA LYS A 30 5.61 -19.97 -7.17
C LYS A 30 6.43 -20.06 -8.45
N GLY A 31 7.13 -18.98 -8.81
CA GLY A 31 7.91 -18.89 -10.05
C GLY A 31 7.14 -18.30 -11.22
N ASP A 32 5.90 -17.79 -11.01
CA ASP A 32 5.21 -17.03 -12.05
C ASP A 32 5.98 -15.74 -12.32
N VAL A 33 6.10 -15.37 -13.60
CA VAL A 33 6.82 -14.18 -14.04
C VAL A 33 5.89 -13.27 -14.83
N MET A 34 5.78 -12.02 -14.40
CA MET A 34 5.16 -10.94 -15.16
C MET A 34 6.25 -10.04 -15.73
N LEU A 35 6.24 -9.87 -17.03
CA LEU A 35 7.12 -8.97 -17.75
C LEU A 35 6.34 -7.84 -18.39
N THR A 36 6.69 -6.60 -18.07
CA THR A 36 6.14 -5.40 -18.73
C THR A 36 7.24 -4.68 -19.46
N ILE A 37 7.11 -4.51 -20.77
CA ILE A 37 8.05 -3.75 -21.60
C ILE A 37 7.46 -2.37 -21.89
N VAL A 38 8.25 -1.33 -21.63
CA VAL A 38 7.84 0.06 -21.85
C VAL A 38 8.55 0.60 -23.09
N PHE A 39 7.75 1.02 -24.06
CA PHE A 39 8.19 1.65 -25.29
C PHE A 39 7.90 3.15 -25.28
N ALA A 40 8.70 3.96 -25.95
CA ALA A 40 8.48 5.40 -26.01
C ALA A 40 7.31 5.80 -26.92
N TYR A 41 7.06 5.01 -27.95
CA TYR A 41 6.00 5.24 -28.94
C TYR A 41 5.54 3.91 -29.54
N MET A 42 4.37 3.92 -30.20
CA MET A 42 3.85 2.77 -30.92
C MET A 42 4.64 2.55 -32.22
N ASP A 43 5.05 1.30 -32.45
CA ASP A 43 5.83 0.91 -33.61
C ASP A 43 5.49 -0.53 -34.03
N GLU A 44 5.60 -0.84 -35.33
CA GLU A 44 5.32 -2.18 -35.86
C GLU A 44 6.29 -3.27 -35.37
N THR A 45 7.46 -2.89 -34.85
CA THR A 45 8.45 -3.80 -34.29
C THR A 45 8.10 -4.34 -32.90
N ILE A 46 7.08 -3.78 -32.22
CA ILE A 46 6.64 -4.22 -30.89
C ILE A 46 6.20 -5.67 -30.92
N ALA A 47 5.24 -6.03 -31.79
CA ALA A 47 4.69 -7.38 -31.83
C ALA A 47 5.76 -8.44 -32.16
N PRO A 48 6.60 -8.30 -33.19
CA PRO A 48 7.70 -9.25 -33.45
C PRO A 48 8.69 -9.39 -32.29
N MET A 49 8.96 -8.30 -31.55
CA MET A 49 9.84 -8.36 -30.38
C MET A 49 9.18 -9.14 -29.23
N LEU A 50 7.90 -8.87 -28.92
CA LEU A 50 7.17 -9.57 -27.87
C LEU A 50 6.98 -11.05 -28.19
N ASP A 51 6.74 -11.40 -29.46
CA ASP A 51 6.68 -12.79 -29.93
C ASP A 51 8.03 -13.51 -29.72
N ALA A 52 9.15 -12.86 -30.08
CA ALA A 52 10.46 -13.42 -29.87
C ALA A 52 10.76 -13.63 -28.37
N ILE A 53 10.42 -12.68 -27.51
CA ILE A 53 10.57 -12.79 -26.06
C ILE A 53 9.72 -13.96 -25.54
N SER A 54 8.45 -14.02 -25.91
CA SER A 54 7.52 -15.07 -25.47
C SER A 54 7.96 -16.48 -25.92
N LYS A 55 8.66 -16.57 -27.04
CA LYS A 55 9.21 -17.85 -27.56
C LYS A 55 10.48 -18.25 -26.83
N GLU A 56 11.35 -17.30 -26.56
CA GLU A 56 12.63 -17.54 -25.89
C GLU A 56 12.47 -17.82 -24.39
N PHE A 57 11.45 -17.18 -23.74
CA PHE A 57 11.15 -17.29 -22.33
C PHE A 57 9.74 -17.81 -22.10
N PRO A 58 9.48 -19.12 -22.33
CA PRO A 58 8.14 -19.70 -22.17
C PRO A 58 7.62 -19.72 -20.73
N GLU A 59 8.49 -19.47 -19.74
CA GLU A 59 8.15 -19.32 -18.33
C GLU A 59 7.46 -18.01 -17.98
N ILE A 60 7.41 -17.02 -18.91
CA ILE A 60 6.67 -15.77 -18.70
C ILE A 60 5.18 -16.08 -18.65
N THR A 61 4.60 -15.89 -17.46
CA THR A 61 3.17 -16.11 -17.18
C THR A 61 2.31 -14.99 -17.74
N SER A 62 2.79 -13.73 -17.62
CA SER A 62 2.08 -12.51 -18.04
C SER A 62 3.03 -11.59 -18.81
N LEU A 63 2.74 -11.33 -20.07
CA LEU A 63 3.53 -10.43 -20.89
C LEU A 63 2.71 -9.18 -21.26
N TYR A 64 3.17 -8.05 -20.76
CA TYR A 64 2.56 -6.73 -20.98
C TYR A 64 3.46 -5.81 -21.77
N TYR A 65 2.85 -4.83 -22.43
CA TYR A 65 3.57 -3.65 -22.90
C TYR A 65 2.83 -2.36 -22.55
N VAL A 66 3.59 -1.26 -22.52
CA VAL A 66 3.10 0.09 -22.22
C VAL A 66 3.76 1.06 -23.18
N ILE A 67 2.97 2.01 -23.69
CA ILE A 67 3.50 3.14 -24.44
C ILE A 67 3.63 4.33 -23.50
N ASN A 68 4.85 4.77 -23.26
CA ASN A 68 5.15 5.91 -22.40
C ASN A 68 5.91 7.01 -23.17
N SER A 69 5.16 7.96 -23.70
CA SER A 69 5.72 9.13 -24.40
C SER A 69 6.09 10.30 -23.47
N LYS A 70 5.88 10.12 -22.14
CA LYS A 70 6.18 11.16 -21.13
C LYS A 70 7.68 11.27 -20.87
N LEU A 71 8.08 12.34 -20.20
CA LEU A 71 9.48 12.57 -19.78
C LEU A 71 9.87 11.81 -18.50
N ASN A 72 8.93 11.17 -17.81
CA ASN A 72 9.17 10.38 -16.62
C ASN A 72 8.87 8.88 -16.85
N ASP A 73 9.33 8.03 -15.94
CA ASP A 73 9.22 6.58 -16.07
C ASP A 73 7.95 5.99 -15.41
N SER A 74 7.08 6.84 -14.80
CA SER A 74 5.86 6.35 -14.20
C SER A 74 4.89 5.80 -15.25
N ILE A 75 4.34 4.62 -14.98
CA ILE A 75 3.31 3.99 -15.80
C ILE A 75 1.93 3.99 -15.13
N SER A 76 1.80 4.62 -13.94
CA SER A 76 0.59 4.56 -13.11
C SER A 76 -0.67 5.07 -13.81
N ASP A 77 -0.53 6.11 -14.65
CA ASP A 77 -1.57 6.77 -15.41
C ASP A 77 -1.67 6.30 -16.89
N LEU A 78 -0.88 5.27 -17.25
CA LEU A 78 -0.85 4.73 -18.61
C LEU A 78 -1.61 3.40 -18.71
N GLU A 79 -2.09 3.08 -19.89
CA GLU A 79 -2.66 1.78 -20.18
C GLU A 79 -1.56 0.72 -20.25
N CYS A 80 -1.77 -0.40 -19.54
CA CYS A 80 -0.95 -1.60 -19.64
C CYS A 80 -1.70 -2.62 -20.51
N THR A 81 -1.19 -2.87 -21.69
CA THR A 81 -1.82 -3.79 -22.65
C THR A 81 -1.27 -5.20 -22.44
N LEU A 82 -2.15 -6.15 -22.11
CA LEU A 82 -1.79 -7.56 -22.06
C LEU A 82 -1.53 -8.05 -23.48
N TYR A 83 -0.32 -8.53 -23.73
CA TYR A 83 0.08 -9.10 -25.00
C TYR A 83 -0.16 -10.61 -25.04
N LYS A 84 0.21 -11.33 -23.95
CA LYS A 84 0.08 -12.79 -23.88
C LYS A 84 0.06 -13.27 -22.43
N GLY A 85 -0.62 -14.38 -22.19
CA GLY A 85 -0.68 -15.06 -20.90
C GLY A 85 -1.80 -14.55 -20.01
N ASP A 86 -1.57 -14.67 -18.69
CA ASP A 86 -2.54 -14.30 -17.66
C ASP A 86 -2.53 -12.79 -17.39
N ASP A 87 -3.65 -12.24 -16.94
CA ASP A 87 -3.80 -10.81 -16.61
C ASP A 87 -3.15 -10.41 -15.29
N ALA A 88 -2.64 -11.37 -14.52
CA ALA A 88 -1.98 -11.14 -13.24
C ALA A 88 -1.15 -12.36 -12.81
N ILE A 89 -0.25 -12.14 -11.87
CA ILE A 89 0.34 -13.20 -11.05
C ILE A 89 -0.28 -13.17 -9.66
N TRP A 90 -0.23 -14.30 -8.93
CA TRP A 90 -0.85 -14.43 -7.62
C TRP A 90 0.19 -14.76 -6.57
N GLU A 91 0.37 -13.86 -5.61
CA GLU A 91 1.25 -14.11 -4.45
C GLU A 91 0.46 -14.61 -3.26
N THR A 92 1.11 -15.40 -2.39
CA THR A 92 0.51 -15.96 -1.18
C THR A 92 1.14 -15.38 0.08
N MET A 93 0.30 -15.04 1.05
CA MET A 93 0.71 -14.60 2.37
C MET A 93 -0.08 -15.36 3.44
N GLY A 94 0.57 -16.32 4.11
CA GLY A 94 -0.14 -17.27 4.97
C GLY A 94 -1.17 -18.06 4.16
N ASN A 95 -2.44 -17.99 4.57
CA ASN A 95 -3.56 -18.63 3.87
C ASN A 95 -4.23 -17.72 2.84
N LEU A 96 -3.78 -16.50 2.69
CA LEU A 96 -4.34 -15.52 1.77
C LEU A 96 -3.57 -15.50 0.45
N LYS A 97 -4.26 -15.15 -0.62
CA LYS A 97 -3.68 -14.92 -1.94
C LYS A 97 -4.08 -13.55 -2.46
N PHE A 98 -3.14 -12.89 -3.15
CA PHE A 98 -3.32 -11.55 -3.65
C PHE A 98 -2.98 -11.47 -5.13
N LYS A 99 -3.88 -10.86 -5.89
CA LYS A 99 -3.70 -10.55 -7.31
C LYS A 99 -2.69 -9.42 -7.44
N ILE A 100 -1.69 -9.62 -8.30
CA ILE A 100 -0.68 -8.62 -8.62
C ILE A 100 -0.73 -8.36 -10.12
N GLY A 101 -1.30 -7.23 -10.48
CA GLY A 101 -1.29 -6.72 -11.85
C GLY A 101 -0.03 -5.88 -12.14
N PRO A 102 0.10 -5.37 -13.38
CA PRO A 102 1.29 -4.61 -13.78
C PRO A 102 1.48 -3.30 -13.00
N LYS A 103 0.42 -2.72 -12.45
CA LYS A 103 0.45 -1.48 -11.66
C LYS A 103 0.20 -1.70 -10.16
N SER A 104 -0.22 -2.88 -9.73
CA SER A 104 -0.56 -3.13 -8.32
C SER A 104 0.66 -2.92 -7.43
N PHE A 105 0.47 -2.20 -6.32
CA PHE A 105 1.47 -2.19 -5.26
C PHE A 105 1.35 -3.48 -4.45
N TYR A 106 2.45 -4.17 -4.26
CA TYR A 106 2.58 -5.30 -3.35
C TYR A 106 4.00 -5.31 -2.79
N GLN A 107 4.15 -5.64 -1.52
CA GLN A 107 5.44 -5.69 -0.84
C GLN A 107 6.35 -6.75 -1.47
N THR A 108 7.48 -6.33 -2.04
CA THR A 108 8.36 -7.20 -2.83
C THR A 108 9.05 -8.29 -2.00
N ASN A 109 9.22 -8.08 -0.69
CA ASN A 109 9.67 -9.11 0.25
C ASN A 109 8.47 -9.69 1.01
N SER A 110 7.79 -10.67 0.42
CA SER A 110 6.56 -11.25 0.96
C SER A 110 6.73 -11.89 2.34
N ASP A 111 7.92 -12.44 2.67
CA ASP A 111 8.18 -13.03 3.98
C ASP A 111 8.28 -11.98 5.08
N GLN A 112 8.97 -10.89 4.78
CA GLN A 112 9.07 -9.78 5.73
C GLN A 112 7.75 -8.99 5.79
N ALA A 113 6.99 -8.89 4.69
CA ALA A 113 5.65 -8.33 4.70
C ALA A 113 4.72 -9.11 5.65
N HIS A 114 4.78 -10.45 5.61
CA HIS A 114 4.02 -11.28 6.56
C HIS A 114 4.40 -10.97 8.01
N ARG A 115 5.70 -10.77 8.31
CA ARG A 115 6.16 -10.38 9.67
C ARG A 115 5.66 -9.01 10.06
N LEU A 116 5.77 -8.02 9.15
CA LEU A 116 5.28 -6.66 9.36
C LEU A 116 3.79 -6.65 9.70
N TYR A 117 2.98 -7.34 8.91
CA TYR A 117 1.54 -7.40 9.12
C TYR A 117 1.16 -8.24 10.35
N SER A 118 1.98 -9.23 10.72
CA SER A 118 1.82 -9.96 11.98
C SER A 118 2.02 -9.05 13.19
N VAL A 119 3.02 -8.17 13.17
CA VAL A 119 3.22 -7.15 14.22
C VAL A 119 2.05 -6.17 14.25
N ALA A 120 1.59 -5.69 13.08
CA ALA A 120 0.44 -4.79 13.02
C ALA A 120 -0.83 -5.45 13.59
N LYS A 121 -1.08 -6.72 13.26
CA LYS A 121 -2.20 -7.51 13.79
C LYS A 121 -2.11 -7.74 15.30
N GLU A 122 -0.91 -8.03 15.82
CA GLU A 122 -0.66 -8.17 17.26
C GLU A 122 -0.94 -6.85 17.98
N PHE A 123 -0.45 -5.72 17.46
CA PHE A 123 -0.65 -4.41 18.05
C PHE A 123 -2.10 -3.92 17.95
N ALA A 124 -2.85 -4.36 16.94
CA ALA A 124 -4.28 -4.10 16.82
C ALA A 124 -5.08 -4.77 17.95
N ALA A 125 -4.57 -5.87 18.55
CA ALA A 125 -5.14 -6.61 19.68
C ALA A 125 -6.64 -6.91 19.49
N LEU A 126 -7.01 -7.43 18.31
CA LEU A 126 -8.40 -7.69 17.93
C LEU A 126 -8.95 -8.91 18.63
N THR A 127 -10.22 -8.83 19.07
CA THR A 127 -10.93 -9.90 19.81
C THR A 127 -12.03 -10.57 18.98
N GLY A 128 -12.34 -10.03 17.80
CA GLY A 128 -13.41 -10.50 16.91
C GLY A 128 -14.66 -9.62 16.90
N ASN A 129 -14.70 -8.59 17.74
CA ASN A 129 -15.86 -7.72 17.89
C ASN A 129 -15.66 -6.31 17.30
N GLU A 130 -14.42 -5.94 17.01
CA GLU A 130 -14.07 -4.58 16.63
C GLU A 130 -14.44 -4.28 15.17
N ILE A 131 -14.83 -3.01 14.93
CA ILE A 131 -14.83 -2.38 13.62
C ILE A 131 -13.45 -1.79 13.40
N VAL A 132 -12.76 -2.25 12.37
CA VAL A 132 -11.42 -1.82 12.01
C VAL A 132 -11.48 -0.95 10.76
N TYR A 133 -10.83 0.21 10.79
CA TYR A 133 -10.60 1.00 9.57
C TYR A 133 -9.14 0.87 9.16
N ASP A 134 -8.92 0.44 7.92
CA ASP A 134 -7.60 0.33 7.28
C ASP A 134 -7.42 1.50 6.30
N LEU A 135 -6.67 2.51 6.72
CA LEU A 135 -6.42 3.72 5.93
C LEU A 135 -5.16 3.53 5.08
N TYR A 136 -5.24 3.95 3.82
CA TYR A 136 -4.25 3.66 2.78
C TYR A 136 -4.18 2.16 2.47
N THR A 137 -5.36 1.53 2.37
CA THR A 137 -5.50 0.07 2.32
C THR A 137 -4.86 -0.58 1.07
N GLY A 138 -4.55 0.21 0.03
CA GLY A 138 -4.01 -0.28 -1.23
C GLY A 138 -4.92 -1.36 -1.83
N THR A 139 -4.35 -2.52 -2.15
CA THR A 139 -5.10 -3.68 -2.66
C THR A 139 -5.79 -4.51 -1.56
N GLY A 140 -6.00 -3.91 -0.37
CA GLY A 140 -6.70 -4.53 0.75
C GLY A 140 -5.87 -5.57 1.51
N THR A 141 -4.54 -5.50 1.44
CA THR A 141 -3.69 -6.56 2.00
C THR A 141 -3.76 -6.62 3.51
N ILE A 142 -3.59 -5.47 4.21
CA ILE A 142 -3.66 -5.43 5.68
C ILE A 142 -5.09 -5.67 6.13
N ALA A 143 -6.08 -5.03 5.50
CA ALA A 143 -7.50 -5.24 5.80
C ALA A 143 -7.86 -6.72 5.82
N GLN A 144 -7.49 -7.45 4.78
CA GLN A 144 -7.79 -8.89 4.69
C GLN A 144 -6.95 -9.72 5.67
N PHE A 145 -5.71 -9.32 5.94
CA PHE A 145 -4.83 -10.03 6.88
C PHE A 145 -5.35 -10.01 8.32
N VAL A 146 -6.08 -8.96 8.71
CA VAL A 146 -6.64 -8.82 10.07
C VAL A 146 -8.11 -9.24 10.16
N SER A 147 -8.78 -9.49 9.04
CA SER A 147 -10.23 -9.71 8.94
C SER A 147 -10.74 -10.90 9.74
N ASP A 148 -9.93 -11.95 9.92
CA ASP A 148 -10.28 -13.15 10.71
C ASP A 148 -10.43 -12.87 12.21
N LYS A 149 -9.99 -11.70 12.68
CA LYS A 149 -10.05 -11.25 14.08
C LYS A 149 -10.85 -9.97 14.26
N ALA A 150 -11.58 -9.52 13.25
CA ALA A 150 -12.42 -8.32 13.28
C ALA A 150 -13.88 -8.68 12.99
N ALA A 151 -14.82 -7.94 13.59
CA ALA A 151 -16.23 -8.03 13.20
C ALA A 151 -16.46 -7.48 11.79
N LYS A 152 -15.82 -6.36 11.49
CA LYS A 152 -15.90 -5.66 10.21
C LYS A 152 -14.60 -4.93 9.95
N VAL A 153 -14.16 -4.90 8.69
CA VAL A 153 -13.01 -4.10 8.26
C VAL A 153 -13.45 -3.17 7.13
N ILE A 154 -13.09 -1.90 7.23
CA ILE A 154 -13.34 -0.89 6.23
C ILE A 154 -12.00 -0.38 5.70
N GLY A 155 -11.72 -0.65 4.44
CA GLY A 155 -10.53 -0.17 3.74
C GLY A 155 -10.84 1.11 2.96
N ILE A 156 -9.98 2.13 3.08
CA ILE A 156 -10.09 3.38 2.33
C ILE A 156 -8.77 3.63 1.58
N GLU A 157 -8.87 3.90 0.29
CA GLU A 157 -7.73 4.13 -0.60
C GLU A 157 -8.10 5.18 -1.65
N TYR A 158 -7.14 6.04 -1.98
CA TYR A 158 -7.32 7.08 -3.00
C TYR A 158 -7.42 6.51 -4.42
N VAL A 159 -6.61 5.47 -4.71
CA VAL A 159 -6.49 4.87 -6.05
C VAL A 159 -7.62 3.87 -6.28
N LYS A 160 -8.54 4.20 -7.19
CA LYS A 160 -9.71 3.36 -7.50
C LYS A 160 -9.33 1.96 -7.97
N GLU A 161 -8.32 1.84 -8.84
CA GLU A 161 -7.85 0.56 -9.37
C GLU A 161 -7.32 -0.37 -8.26
N ALA A 162 -6.71 0.18 -7.20
CA ALA A 162 -6.29 -0.59 -6.04
C ALA A 162 -7.50 -1.12 -5.26
N ILE A 163 -8.57 -0.35 -5.15
CA ILE A 163 -9.83 -0.79 -4.54
C ILE A 163 -10.51 -1.87 -5.38
N ASP A 164 -10.50 -1.76 -6.70
CA ASP A 164 -11.02 -2.81 -7.59
C ASP A 164 -10.24 -4.13 -7.36
N ASP A 165 -8.92 -4.09 -7.25
CA ASP A 165 -8.08 -5.24 -6.87
C ASP A 165 -8.38 -5.73 -5.44
N ALA A 166 -8.66 -4.84 -4.47
CA ALA A 166 -9.00 -5.22 -3.10
C ALA A 166 -10.29 -6.06 -3.05
N TRP A 167 -11.31 -5.71 -3.83
CA TRP A 167 -12.53 -6.50 -3.97
C TRP A 167 -12.26 -7.87 -4.61
N VAL A 168 -11.48 -7.93 -5.68
CA VAL A 168 -11.07 -9.20 -6.32
C VAL A 168 -10.32 -10.09 -5.33
N ASN A 169 -9.43 -9.52 -4.53
CA ASN A 169 -8.68 -10.23 -3.50
C ASN A 169 -9.60 -10.76 -2.40
N ALA A 170 -10.55 -9.95 -1.91
CA ALA A 170 -11.50 -10.38 -0.88
C ALA A 170 -12.38 -11.54 -1.36
N GLU A 171 -12.87 -11.48 -2.60
CA GLU A 171 -13.64 -12.57 -3.21
C GLU A 171 -12.80 -13.84 -3.34
N ALA A 172 -11.57 -13.72 -3.85
CA ALA A 172 -10.65 -14.84 -4.03
C ALA A 172 -10.29 -15.53 -2.71
N ASN A 173 -10.27 -14.77 -1.60
CA ASN A 173 -10.01 -15.25 -0.24
C ASN A 173 -11.29 -15.62 0.53
N LYS A 174 -12.48 -15.45 -0.06
CA LYS A 174 -13.79 -15.70 0.57
C LYS A 174 -13.98 -14.87 1.84
N ILE A 175 -13.50 -13.63 1.85
CA ILE A 175 -13.63 -12.69 2.95
C ILE A 175 -14.85 -11.81 2.69
N HIS A 176 -15.82 -11.82 3.62
CA HIS A 176 -17.11 -11.14 3.48
C HIS A 176 -17.32 -10.00 4.45
N ASN A 177 -16.42 -9.82 5.42
CA ASN A 177 -16.49 -8.77 6.43
C ASN A 177 -15.56 -7.58 6.13
N CYS A 178 -14.94 -7.53 4.94
CA CYS A 178 -14.22 -6.38 4.42
C CYS A 178 -15.09 -5.60 3.44
N THR A 179 -15.05 -4.27 3.53
CA THR A 179 -15.69 -3.35 2.59
C THR A 179 -14.67 -2.27 2.21
N PHE A 180 -14.60 -1.92 0.92
CA PHE A 180 -13.57 -1.00 0.42
C PHE A 180 -14.19 0.22 -0.27
N PHE A 181 -13.57 1.39 -0.05
CA PHE A 181 -14.02 2.68 -0.58
C PHE A 181 -12.86 3.42 -1.26
N ALA A 182 -13.12 3.90 -2.48
CA ALA A 182 -12.17 4.68 -3.25
C ALA A 182 -12.40 6.19 -3.06
N GLY A 183 -11.38 6.93 -2.66
CA GLY A 183 -11.40 8.38 -2.57
C GLY A 183 -10.42 8.95 -1.55
N ASP A 184 -10.38 10.28 -1.47
CA ASP A 184 -9.51 10.96 -0.49
C ASP A 184 -10.06 10.74 0.93
N MET A 185 -9.18 10.32 1.84
CA MET A 185 -9.57 9.99 3.22
C MET A 185 -10.22 11.15 3.95
N LYS A 186 -9.77 12.39 3.70
CA LYS A 186 -10.37 13.59 4.32
C LYS A 186 -11.80 13.83 3.86
N ASP A 187 -12.16 13.39 2.64
CA ASP A 187 -13.49 13.58 2.06
C ASP A 187 -14.42 12.41 2.38
N ILE A 188 -13.88 11.19 2.56
CA ILE A 188 -14.66 9.99 2.90
C ILE A 188 -14.88 9.88 4.40
N LEU A 189 -13.87 10.07 5.23
CA LEU A 189 -13.92 9.79 6.67
C LEU A 189 -14.64 10.93 7.41
N THR A 190 -15.91 11.15 7.07
CA THR A 190 -16.80 12.16 7.68
C THR A 190 -17.59 11.57 8.84
N SER A 191 -18.23 12.44 9.62
CA SER A 191 -19.14 12.02 10.70
C SER A 191 -20.28 11.16 10.18
N GLU A 192 -20.80 11.48 8.99
CA GLU A 192 -21.90 10.77 8.33
C GLU A 192 -21.44 9.39 7.90
N PHE A 193 -20.22 9.27 7.33
CA PHE A 193 -19.64 7.99 6.96
C PHE A 193 -19.45 7.08 8.19
N ILE A 194 -18.93 7.65 9.29
CA ILE A 194 -18.74 6.92 10.55
C ILE A 194 -20.11 6.50 11.14
N ALA A 195 -21.13 7.35 11.05
CA ALA A 195 -22.49 7.02 11.52
C ALA A 195 -23.11 5.87 10.71
N GLU A 196 -22.88 5.84 9.39
CA GLU A 196 -23.38 4.79 8.48
C GLU A 196 -22.64 3.46 8.65
N HIS A 197 -21.33 3.51 8.75
CA HIS A 197 -20.49 2.31 8.71
C HIS A 197 -20.06 1.79 10.08
N GLY A 198 -20.26 2.55 11.13
CA GLY A 198 -19.89 2.27 12.51
C GLY A 198 -18.60 2.99 12.92
N LYS A 199 -18.54 3.41 14.19
CA LYS A 199 -17.35 4.04 14.76
C LYS A 199 -16.22 3.00 14.84
N PRO A 200 -15.01 3.30 14.32
CA PRO A 200 -13.89 2.37 14.46
C PRO A 200 -13.40 2.31 15.91
N GLU A 201 -13.26 1.11 16.45
CA GLU A 201 -12.51 0.85 17.68
C GLU A 201 -11.00 0.84 17.41
N VAL A 202 -10.61 0.38 16.20
CA VAL A 202 -9.20 0.30 15.80
C VAL A 202 -9.02 0.94 14.43
N MET A 203 -7.98 1.75 14.28
CA MET A 203 -7.49 2.18 12.98
C MET A 203 -6.10 1.62 12.71
N ILE A 204 -5.89 1.07 11.51
CA ILE A 204 -4.58 0.70 10.99
C ILE A 204 -4.25 1.70 9.89
N ILE A 205 -3.04 2.24 9.90
CA ILE A 205 -2.63 3.33 9.02
C ILE A 205 -1.29 2.97 8.41
N ASP A 206 -1.20 2.91 7.08
CA ASP A 206 0.05 2.66 6.34
C ASP A 206 0.23 3.70 5.22
N PRO A 207 0.55 4.96 5.56
CA PRO A 207 0.60 6.06 4.62
C PRO A 207 1.87 6.02 3.75
N PRO A 208 1.89 6.76 2.63
CA PRO A 208 3.08 6.91 1.81
C PRO A 208 4.25 7.54 2.60
N ARG A 209 5.46 7.48 2.02
CA ARG A 209 6.71 7.91 2.65
C ARG A 209 6.71 9.34 3.22
N ALA A 210 5.86 10.21 2.71
CA ALA A 210 5.67 11.57 3.20
C ALA A 210 4.93 11.64 4.55
N GLY A 211 4.30 10.54 4.99
CA GLY A 211 3.39 10.49 6.12
C GLY A 211 1.98 10.95 5.77
N MET A 212 1.16 11.19 6.79
CA MET A 212 -0.21 11.65 6.63
C MET A 212 -0.29 13.15 6.33
N HIS A 213 -1.31 13.53 5.57
CA HIS A 213 -1.69 14.94 5.48
C HIS A 213 -2.28 15.41 6.83
N PRO A 214 -2.01 16.66 7.30
CA PRO A 214 -2.54 17.17 8.56
C PRO A 214 -4.07 17.05 8.70
N ASP A 215 -4.82 17.22 7.61
CA ASP A 215 -6.28 17.09 7.62
C ASP A 215 -6.71 15.64 7.91
N VAL A 216 -5.96 14.63 7.43
CA VAL A 216 -6.23 13.22 7.76
C VAL A 216 -5.99 12.96 9.25
N VAL A 217 -4.89 13.49 9.81
CA VAL A 217 -4.62 13.41 11.26
C VAL A 217 -5.77 14.03 12.06
N LYS A 218 -6.29 15.18 11.63
CA LYS A 218 -7.42 15.85 12.28
C LYS A 218 -8.66 14.96 12.30
N VAL A 219 -9.01 14.37 11.16
CA VAL A 219 -10.19 13.48 11.06
C VAL A 219 -10.01 12.23 11.95
N ILE A 220 -8.80 11.65 12.01
CA ILE A 220 -8.50 10.54 12.93
C ILE A 220 -8.71 10.96 14.39
N LEU A 221 -8.24 12.16 14.76
CA LEU A 221 -8.45 12.71 16.10
C LEU A 221 -9.92 12.96 16.42
N GLU A 222 -10.74 13.34 15.44
CA GLU A 222 -12.20 13.52 15.60
C GLU A 222 -12.91 12.17 15.75
N ALA A 223 -12.58 11.18 14.91
CA ALA A 223 -13.12 9.83 15.00
C ALA A 223 -12.77 9.14 16.33
N ALA A 224 -11.63 9.47 16.89
CA ALA A 224 -11.14 9.01 18.19
C ALA A 224 -11.28 7.48 18.39
N PRO A 225 -10.63 6.64 17.57
CA PRO A 225 -10.58 5.21 17.81
C PRO A 225 -9.85 4.91 19.12
N GLU A 226 -10.19 3.80 19.77
CA GLU A 226 -9.54 3.39 21.04
C GLU A 226 -8.06 3.06 20.83
N ARG A 227 -7.74 2.47 19.67
CA ARG A 227 -6.38 2.05 19.31
C ARG A 227 -6.05 2.46 17.89
N ILE A 228 -4.78 2.82 17.68
CA ILE A 228 -4.22 3.08 16.36
C ILE A 228 -2.97 2.22 16.21
N VAL A 229 -2.85 1.56 15.07
CA VAL A 229 -1.61 0.90 14.63
C VAL A 229 -1.08 1.68 13.44
N TYR A 230 0.09 2.29 13.59
CA TYR A 230 0.71 3.09 12.55
C TYR A 230 1.94 2.37 11.99
N VAL A 231 1.83 1.86 10.76
CA VAL A 231 2.91 1.28 9.95
C VAL A 231 3.54 2.39 9.12
N SER A 232 4.87 2.44 9.00
CA SER A 232 5.54 3.47 8.22
C SER A 232 6.91 3.04 7.71
N CYS A 233 7.18 3.29 6.44
CA CYS A 233 8.50 3.14 5.83
C CYS A 233 9.43 4.34 6.10
N ASN A 234 9.00 5.35 6.86
CA ASN A 234 9.78 6.53 7.20
C ASN A 234 9.54 6.96 8.66
N PRO A 235 10.40 6.54 9.59
CA PRO A 235 10.27 6.89 11.01
C PRO A 235 10.24 8.40 11.29
N ALA A 236 10.85 9.23 10.44
CA ALA A 236 10.85 10.68 10.65
C ALA A 236 9.47 11.30 10.38
N SER A 237 8.80 10.93 9.28
CA SER A 237 7.43 11.37 9.02
C SER A 237 6.45 10.78 10.04
N GLN A 238 6.65 9.52 10.45
CA GLN A 238 5.86 8.90 11.50
C GLN A 238 5.98 9.67 12.83
N ALA A 239 7.19 10.02 13.25
CA ALA A 239 7.41 10.79 14.49
C ALA A 239 6.73 12.17 14.45
N ARG A 240 6.75 12.84 13.29
CA ARG A 240 6.03 14.11 13.07
C ARG A 240 4.51 13.92 13.25
N ASP A 241 3.95 12.92 12.63
CA ASP A 241 2.50 12.64 12.67
C ASP A 241 2.08 12.22 14.09
N LEU A 242 2.87 11.38 14.75
CA LEU A 242 2.66 10.99 16.14
C LEU A 242 2.71 12.17 17.11
N ALA A 243 3.59 13.15 16.85
CA ALA A 243 3.66 14.37 17.65
C ALA A 243 2.34 15.17 17.58
N MET A 244 1.69 15.24 16.41
CA MET A 244 0.38 15.89 16.24
C MET A 244 -0.74 15.17 17.01
N MET A 245 -0.62 13.88 17.23
CA MET A 245 -1.61 13.06 17.95
C MET A 245 -1.33 12.94 19.45
N SER A 246 -0.15 13.39 19.92
CA SER A 246 0.39 13.11 21.27
C SER A 246 -0.46 13.62 22.44
N ASP A 247 -1.35 14.57 22.22
CA ASP A 247 -2.24 15.08 23.29
C ASP A 247 -3.39 14.10 23.56
N LYS A 248 -3.93 13.44 22.53
CA LYS A 248 -4.98 12.46 22.67
C LYS A 248 -4.50 11.02 22.79
N TYR A 249 -3.35 10.71 22.22
CA TYR A 249 -2.85 9.34 22.15
C TYR A 249 -1.52 9.17 22.89
N GLU A 250 -1.33 7.97 23.40
CA GLU A 250 -0.08 7.50 24.00
C GLU A 250 0.49 6.37 23.15
N ILE A 251 1.79 6.44 22.87
CA ILE A 251 2.51 5.35 22.22
C ILE A 251 2.74 4.26 23.28
N THR A 252 2.22 3.07 23.05
CA THR A 252 2.32 1.93 23.96
C THR A 252 3.38 0.91 23.54
N ALA A 253 3.66 0.82 22.22
CA ALA A 253 4.70 -0.04 21.70
C ALA A 253 5.27 0.54 20.39
N VAL A 254 6.54 0.19 20.12
CA VAL A 254 7.25 0.54 18.88
C VAL A 254 8.06 -0.68 18.46
N GLN A 255 7.86 -1.16 17.24
CA GLN A 255 8.57 -2.32 16.69
C GLN A 255 9.07 -2.02 15.29
N PRO A 256 10.39 -1.84 15.09
CA PRO A 256 10.98 -1.80 13.75
C PRO A 256 11.00 -3.20 13.12
N VAL A 257 10.83 -3.24 11.80
CA VAL A 257 10.88 -4.45 10.98
C VAL A 257 11.83 -4.22 9.80
N ASP A 258 12.84 -5.07 9.67
CA ASP A 258 13.80 -5.01 8.57
C ASP A 258 13.20 -5.66 7.32
N MET A 259 12.51 -4.86 6.51
CA MET A 259 11.87 -5.32 5.27
C MET A 259 12.87 -5.61 4.15
N PHE A 260 13.98 -4.90 4.13
CA PHE A 260 14.99 -4.97 3.06
C PHE A 260 16.39 -5.03 3.67
N PRO A 261 16.81 -6.23 4.17
CA PRO A 261 18.15 -6.41 4.73
C PRO A 261 19.25 -5.91 3.79
N HIS A 262 20.30 -5.35 4.36
CA HIS A 262 21.42 -4.71 3.64
C HIS A 262 21.07 -3.36 2.98
N THR A 263 19.94 -2.77 3.28
CA THR A 263 19.58 -1.40 2.88
C THR A 263 19.43 -0.50 4.12
N MET A 264 19.30 0.81 3.90
CA MET A 264 18.99 1.76 4.96
C MET A 264 17.47 1.87 5.28
N HIS A 265 16.65 1.11 4.56
CA HIS A 265 15.20 1.16 4.70
C HIS A 265 14.75 0.30 5.88
N VAL A 266 13.91 0.87 6.74
CA VAL A 266 13.27 0.20 7.85
C VAL A 266 11.79 0.53 7.85
N GLU A 267 10.95 -0.48 8.06
CA GLU A 267 9.56 -0.28 8.42
C GLU A 267 9.45 -0.20 9.93
N ASN A 268 8.55 0.62 10.43
CA ASN A 268 8.31 0.74 11.86
C ASN A 268 6.82 0.69 12.17
N VAL A 269 6.44 -0.11 13.13
CA VAL A 269 5.05 -0.23 13.60
C VAL A 269 4.94 0.39 14.99
N CYS A 270 4.05 1.36 15.15
CA CYS A 270 3.72 1.96 16.43
C CYS A 270 2.30 1.57 16.86
N ALA A 271 2.13 1.14 18.09
CA ALA A 271 0.82 0.99 18.72
C ALA A 271 0.52 2.23 19.57
N LEU A 272 -0.70 2.77 19.43
CA LEU A 272 -1.17 3.89 20.20
C LEU A 272 -2.50 3.54 20.89
N ARG A 273 -2.65 4.04 22.09
CA ARG A 273 -3.87 3.98 22.89
C ARG A 273 -4.47 5.38 23.05
N LEU A 274 -5.77 5.48 22.93
CA LEU A 274 -6.50 6.69 23.30
C LEU A 274 -6.33 6.94 24.80
N ARG A 275 -5.96 8.16 25.18
CA ARG A 275 -5.86 8.58 26.59
C ARG A 275 -7.25 8.72 27.19
N THR A 276 -7.38 8.48 28.49
CA THR A 276 -8.58 8.82 29.23
C THR A 276 -8.75 10.35 29.31
N GLU A 277 -9.97 10.81 29.57
CA GLU A 277 -10.25 12.25 29.74
C GLU A 277 -9.39 12.88 30.86
N GLU A 278 -9.13 12.12 31.93
CA GLU A 278 -8.29 12.55 33.04
C GLU A 278 -6.82 12.73 32.60
N GLU A 279 -6.28 11.78 31.83
CA GLU A 279 -4.92 11.86 31.27
C GLU A 279 -4.78 13.06 30.31
N ILE A 280 -5.77 13.30 29.46
CA ILE A 280 -5.81 14.45 28.52
C ILE A 280 -5.80 15.76 29.32
N ARG A 281 -6.67 15.89 30.33
CA ARG A 281 -6.75 17.08 31.16
C ARG A 281 -5.44 17.34 31.88
N ARG A 282 -4.86 16.34 32.57
CA ARG A 282 -3.59 16.45 33.28
C ARG A 282 -2.44 16.89 32.37
N ARG A 283 -2.43 16.38 31.13
CA ARG A 283 -1.43 16.75 30.14
C ARG A 283 -1.55 18.21 29.70
N ALA A 284 -2.78 18.70 29.54
CA ALA A 284 -3.04 20.11 29.23
C ALA A 284 -2.58 21.04 30.37
N GLU A 285 -2.81 20.65 31.62
CA GLU A 285 -2.35 21.39 32.80
C GLU A 285 -0.82 21.51 32.85
N ILE A 286 -0.10 20.38 32.64
CA ILE A 286 1.38 20.36 32.60
C ILE A 286 1.90 21.23 31.45
N LYS A 287 1.27 21.24 30.29
CA LYS A 287 1.68 22.11 29.18
C LYS A 287 1.52 23.60 29.54
N ALA A 288 0.38 23.97 30.11
CA ALA A 288 0.12 25.35 30.51
C ALA A 288 1.12 25.83 31.59
N GLU A 289 1.49 24.99 32.57
CA GLU A 289 2.52 25.28 33.59
C GLU A 289 3.87 25.50 32.93
N ASN A 290 4.28 24.67 31.99
CA ASN A 290 5.57 24.78 31.29
C ASN A 290 5.65 26.03 30.38
N GLU A 291 4.54 26.47 29.80
CA GLU A 291 4.47 27.71 29.00
C GLU A 291 4.57 28.97 29.89
N ASN A 292 3.96 28.94 31.07
CA ASN A 292 4.02 30.04 32.03
C ASN A 292 5.39 30.18 32.72
N ASN A 293 6.23 29.15 32.68
CA ASN A 293 7.58 29.14 33.28
C ASN A 293 8.72 29.46 32.27
N LYS A 294 8.38 29.79 31.02
CA LYS A 294 9.30 30.24 29.95
C LYS A 294 9.21 31.75 29.76
#